data_231eb43db1b07c7e1794f97a0442ea1d
#
_entry.id   231eb43db1b07c7e1794f97a0442ea1d
#
_cell.length_a   1.000
_cell.length_b   1.000
_cell.length_c   1.000
_cell.angle_alpha   90.00
_cell.angle_beta   90.00
_cell.angle_gamma   90.00
#
_symmetry.space_group_name_H-M   'P 1'
#
loop_
_entity.id
_entity.type
_entity.pdbx_description
1 polymer ?
#
loop_
_entity_poly.entity_id
_entity_poly.type
_entity_poly.pdbx_seq_one_letter_code
_entity_poly.pdbx_strand_id
1 'polypeptide(L)'
;EGIECTTDASNPDNIVDFIHYPKRVYPIGRLDKNSTGLILLTNTGELVDQILRSSNQHDKEYVVTVDHRISRDFLKQMSEGVEIYIDNEDRSVTTRKCKIEQISDNRFSIILTQGFNRQIRRMCKALGYSVTALKRVRVMNIRLDDLKEGSWREVTEDEIRKLLSSLKESH
;
A
#
# COMPACT_ATOMS: atom_id res chain seq x y z
N GLU A 1 0.40 2.96 -12.37
CA GLU A 1 0.82 1.66 -12.93
C GLU A 1 1.97 1.85 -13.89
N GLY A 2 2.92 0.90 -13.93
CA GLY A 2 4.09 0.98 -14.81
C GLY A 2 5.29 1.77 -14.27
N ILE A 3 5.15 2.42 -13.11
CA ILE A 3 6.23 3.23 -12.49
C ILE A 3 6.83 2.47 -11.31
N GLU A 4 8.15 2.57 -11.15
CA GLU A 4 8.86 1.97 -10.03
C GLU A 4 9.20 2.99 -8.94
N CYS A 5 8.99 2.60 -7.68
CA CYS A 5 9.27 3.43 -6.51
C CYS A 5 10.76 3.38 -6.16
N THR A 6 11.58 3.99 -7.00
CA THR A 6 13.04 4.04 -6.85
C THR A 6 13.57 5.45 -7.15
N THR A 7 14.72 5.75 -6.57
CA THR A 7 15.51 6.97 -6.87
C THR A 7 16.58 6.72 -7.92
N ASP A 8 16.68 5.51 -8.46
CA ASP A 8 17.68 5.14 -9.46
C ASP A 8 17.41 5.88 -10.80
N ALA A 9 18.23 6.88 -11.09
CA ALA A 9 18.09 7.70 -12.29
C ALA A 9 18.36 6.94 -13.60
N SER A 10 19.00 5.77 -13.53
CA SER A 10 19.21 4.91 -14.70
C SER A 10 17.95 4.14 -15.10
N ASN A 11 16.98 4.02 -14.20
CA ASN A 11 15.70 3.42 -14.48
C ASN A 11 14.76 4.46 -15.10
N PRO A 12 14.34 4.32 -16.38
CA PRO A 12 13.49 5.31 -17.03
C PRO A 12 12.08 5.43 -16.44
N ASP A 13 11.63 4.43 -15.71
CA ASP A 13 10.31 4.38 -15.09
C ASP A 13 10.34 4.81 -13.61
N ASN A 14 11.42 5.45 -13.15
CA ASN A 14 11.54 5.85 -11.74
C ASN A 14 10.53 6.95 -11.37
N ILE A 15 9.98 6.87 -10.16
CA ILE A 15 8.92 7.77 -9.71
C ILE A 15 9.39 9.21 -9.56
N VAL A 16 10.67 9.44 -9.23
CA VAL A 16 11.20 10.78 -8.99
C VAL A 16 11.17 11.61 -10.28
N ASP A 17 11.61 11.03 -11.40
CA ASP A 17 11.55 11.69 -12.70
C ASP A 17 10.11 11.83 -13.20
N PHE A 18 9.28 10.82 -12.97
CA PHE A 18 7.90 10.80 -13.45
C PHE A 18 7.07 11.96 -12.89
N ILE A 19 7.18 12.27 -11.59
CA ILE A 19 6.35 13.29 -10.94
C ILE A 19 6.80 14.73 -11.19
N HIS A 20 8.01 14.96 -11.65
CA HIS A 20 8.58 16.29 -11.91
C HIS A 20 8.46 17.27 -10.74
N TYR A 21 8.63 16.80 -9.50
CA TYR A 21 8.64 17.70 -8.35
C TYR A 21 9.92 18.56 -8.37
N PRO A 22 9.83 19.90 -8.09
CA PRO A 22 10.95 20.81 -8.30
C PRO A 22 12.12 20.63 -7.33
N LYS A 23 11.95 19.83 -6.27
CA LYS A 23 13.00 19.52 -5.29
C LYS A 23 13.28 18.03 -5.26
N ARG A 24 14.46 17.66 -4.74
CA ARG A 24 14.79 16.25 -4.56
C ARG A 24 13.90 15.61 -3.50
N VAL A 25 13.25 14.51 -3.84
CA VAL A 25 12.35 13.75 -2.95
C VAL A 25 12.66 12.26 -3.04
N TYR A 26 12.23 11.55 -2.00
CA TYR A 26 12.41 10.10 -1.85
C TYR A 26 11.05 9.45 -1.58
N PRO A 27 10.74 8.33 -2.24
CA PRO A 27 9.51 7.61 -1.92
C PRO A 27 9.60 6.96 -0.53
N ILE A 28 8.49 6.97 0.20
CA ILE A 28 8.35 6.28 1.48
C ILE A 28 7.67 4.95 1.21
N GLY A 29 8.48 3.89 1.15
CA GLY A 29 8.00 2.56 0.81
C GLY A 29 7.78 2.37 -0.68
N ARG A 30 7.02 1.35 -1.02
CA ARG A 30 6.83 0.91 -2.40
C ARG A 30 5.38 0.54 -2.68
N LEU A 31 5.00 0.74 -3.93
CA LEU A 31 3.88 0.05 -4.56
C LEU A 31 4.45 -0.87 -5.65
N ASP A 32 3.80 -2.00 -5.89
CA ASP A 32 4.17 -2.85 -7.01
C ASP A 32 3.93 -2.13 -8.33
N LYS A 33 4.75 -2.43 -9.34
CA LYS A 33 4.67 -1.78 -10.65
C LYS A 33 3.29 -1.90 -11.30
N ASN A 34 2.56 -2.97 -11.02
CA ASN A 34 1.20 -3.23 -11.51
C ASN A 34 0.10 -2.80 -10.51
N SER A 35 0.45 -2.02 -9.49
CA SER A 35 -0.50 -1.40 -8.56
C SER A 35 -0.60 0.09 -8.82
N THR A 36 -1.66 0.71 -8.31
CA THR A 36 -1.88 2.16 -8.39
C THR A 36 -2.12 2.75 -7.01
N GLY A 37 -2.25 4.06 -6.93
CA GLY A 37 -2.71 4.74 -5.73
C GLY A 37 -1.66 5.60 -5.06
N LEU A 38 -1.89 5.84 -3.77
CA LEU A 38 -1.12 6.79 -2.98
C LEU A 38 0.28 6.29 -2.69
N ILE A 39 1.27 7.11 -2.98
CA ILE A 39 2.62 6.97 -2.47
C ILE A 39 3.07 8.28 -1.85
N LEU A 40 3.67 8.20 -0.67
CA LEU A 40 4.22 9.37 0.02
C LEU A 40 5.67 9.59 -0.42
N LEU A 41 6.03 10.84 -0.61
CA LEU A 41 7.37 11.27 -0.94
C LEU A 41 7.82 12.32 0.07
N THR A 42 9.09 12.34 0.41
CA THR A 42 9.65 13.29 1.36
C THR A 42 11.02 13.78 0.89
N ASN A 43 11.42 14.97 1.32
CA ASN A 43 12.76 15.50 1.12
C ASN A 43 13.73 15.16 2.27
N THR A 44 13.27 14.43 3.30
CA THR A 44 14.11 14.05 4.44
C THR A 44 14.18 12.52 4.58
N GLY A 45 15.40 11.97 4.45
CA GLY A 45 15.63 10.54 4.60
C GLY A 45 15.28 9.99 5.98
N GLU A 46 15.43 10.81 7.03
CA GLU A 46 15.08 10.42 8.40
C GLU A 46 13.60 10.06 8.54
N LEU A 47 12.71 10.81 7.91
CA LEU A 47 11.27 10.53 7.93
C LEU A 47 10.94 9.21 7.22
N VAL A 48 11.65 8.90 6.13
CA VAL A 48 11.53 7.59 5.45
C VAL A 48 11.80 6.46 6.43
N ASP A 49 12.93 6.52 7.12
CA ASP A 49 13.32 5.48 8.09
C ASP A 49 12.30 5.34 9.23
N GLN A 50 11.84 6.45 9.78
CA GLN A 50 10.86 6.44 10.89
C GLN A 50 9.54 5.77 10.47
N ILE A 51 9.02 6.13 9.31
CA ILE A 51 7.76 5.55 8.80
C ILE A 51 7.94 4.08 8.46
N LEU A 52 9.03 3.70 7.80
CA LEU A 52 9.28 2.31 7.41
C LEU A 52 9.49 1.39 8.62
N ARG A 53 10.20 1.86 9.65
CA ARG A 53 10.40 1.07 10.88
C ARG A 53 9.08 0.79 11.60
N SER A 54 8.15 1.72 11.56
CA SER A 54 6.84 1.58 12.18
C SER A 54 5.76 1.06 11.23
N SER A 55 6.12 0.67 10.01
CA SER A 55 5.15 0.32 8.95
C SER A 55 4.22 -0.83 9.32
N ASN A 56 4.68 -1.76 10.19
CA ASN A 56 3.88 -2.90 10.66
C ASN A 56 2.91 -2.55 11.81
N GLN A 57 2.87 -1.29 12.23
CA GLN A 57 2.03 -0.80 13.32
C GLN A 57 0.97 0.18 12.82
N HIS A 58 1.04 0.58 11.56
CA HIS A 58 0.17 1.62 10.98
C HIS A 58 -0.64 1.09 9.82
N ASP A 59 -1.89 1.54 9.78
CA ASP A 59 -2.85 1.12 8.77
C ASP A 59 -2.52 1.65 7.39
N LYS A 60 -2.73 0.78 6.41
CA LYS A 60 -2.81 1.13 4.99
C LYS A 60 -4.09 0.54 4.44
N GLU A 61 -4.79 1.30 3.63
CA GLU A 61 -6.08 0.89 3.07
C GLU A 61 -6.00 0.77 1.56
N TYR A 62 -6.58 -0.30 1.04
CA TYR A 62 -6.56 -0.62 -0.39
C TYR A 62 -7.96 -0.91 -0.90
N VAL A 63 -8.19 -0.59 -2.18
CA VAL A 63 -9.35 -1.06 -2.93
C VAL A 63 -8.85 -2.13 -3.91
N VAL A 64 -9.43 -3.30 -3.83
CA VAL A 64 -8.99 -4.49 -4.57
C VAL A 64 -10.10 -4.97 -5.48
N THR A 65 -9.78 -5.17 -6.76
CA THR A 65 -10.68 -5.79 -7.73
C THR A 65 -10.15 -7.18 -8.07
N VAL A 66 -11.02 -8.16 -8.06
CA VAL A 66 -10.70 -9.56 -8.36
C VAL A 66 -11.42 -10.05 -9.61
N ASP A 67 -11.00 -11.19 -10.14
CA ASP A 67 -11.42 -11.71 -11.45
C ASP A 67 -12.81 -12.35 -11.47
N HIS A 68 -13.41 -12.62 -10.31
CA HIS A 68 -14.75 -13.20 -10.25
C HIS A 68 -15.46 -12.80 -8.95
N ARG A 69 -16.71 -13.20 -8.82
CA ARG A 69 -17.60 -12.81 -7.74
C ARG A 69 -17.07 -13.24 -6.37
N ILE A 70 -17.05 -12.30 -5.43
CA ILE A 70 -16.62 -12.50 -4.05
C ILE A 70 -17.68 -13.28 -3.28
N SER A 71 -17.26 -14.35 -2.60
CA SER A 71 -18.12 -15.10 -1.69
C SER A 71 -18.00 -14.58 -0.25
N ARG A 72 -19.01 -14.89 0.57
CA ARG A 72 -18.92 -14.60 2.02
C ARG A 72 -17.77 -15.33 2.68
N ASP A 73 -17.51 -16.55 2.25
CA ASP A 73 -16.41 -17.36 2.76
C ASP A 73 -15.05 -16.74 2.45
N PHE A 74 -14.85 -16.21 1.23
CA PHE A 74 -13.67 -15.45 0.87
C PHE A 74 -13.43 -14.27 1.81
N LEU A 75 -14.46 -13.46 2.05
CA LEU A 75 -14.37 -12.29 2.95
C LEU A 75 -14.00 -12.71 4.37
N LYS A 76 -14.61 -13.77 4.86
CA LYS A 76 -14.34 -14.31 6.20
C LYS A 76 -12.90 -14.79 6.31
N GLN A 77 -12.44 -15.62 5.38
CA GLN A 77 -11.06 -16.15 5.39
C GLN A 77 -10.02 -15.05 5.28
N MET A 78 -10.24 -14.07 4.38
CA MET A 78 -9.34 -12.92 4.23
C MET A 78 -9.24 -12.12 5.54
N SER A 79 -10.36 -11.89 6.23
CA SER A 79 -10.39 -11.12 7.47
C SER A 79 -9.72 -11.84 8.65
N GLU A 80 -9.78 -13.14 8.69
CA GLU A 80 -9.23 -13.96 9.78
C GLU A 80 -7.73 -14.21 9.65
N GLY A 81 -7.19 -14.03 8.46
CA GLY A 81 -5.79 -14.30 8.13
C GLY A 81 -5.66 -15.49 7.20
N VAL A 82 -4.69 -15.43 6.31
CA VAL A 82 -4.44 -16.42 5.26
C VAL A 82 -3.00 -16.86 5.32
N GLU A 83 -2.75 -18.16 5.20
CA GLU A 83 -1.40 -18.66 5.02
C GLU A 83 -0.96 -18.39 3.58
N ILE A 84 0.15 -17.66 3.45
CA ILE A 84 0.75 -17.30 2.15
C ILE A 84 2.19 -17.77 2.08
N TYR A 85 2.64 -18.12 0.87
CA TYR A 85 4.02 -18.45 0.59
C TYR A 85 4.69 -17.27 -0.12
N ILE A 86 5.83 -16.82 0.43
CA ILE A 86 6.60 -15.70 -0.10
C ILE A 86 7.81 -16.25 -0.85
N ASP A 87 7.72 -16.31 -2.17
CA ASP A 87 8.69 -16.99 -3.04
C ASP A 87 10.13 -16.47 -2.85
N ASN A 88 10.30 -15.16 -2.84
CA ASN A 88 11.61 -14.53 -2.74
C ASN A 88 12.27 -14.67 -1.36
N GLU A 89 11.51 -15.06 -0.35
CA GLU A 89 12.00 -15.32 1.00
C GLU A 89 11.98 -16.81 1.35
N ASP A 90 11.43 -17.65 0.47
CA ASP A 90 11.27 -19.09 0.64
C ASP A 90 10.69 -19.46 2.01
N ARG A 91 9.58 -18.81 2.37
CA ARG A 91 8.89 -19.07 3.64
C ARG A 91 7.38 -18.89 3.54
N SER A 92 6.67 -19.61 4.40
CA SER A 92 5.23 -19.43 4.61
C SER A 92 4.98 -18.57 5.85
N VAL A 93 4.00 -17.71 5.77
CA VAL A 93 3.53 -16.91 6.91
C VAL A 93 2.01 -16.89 6.92
N THR A 94 1.41 -16.73 8.08
CA THR A 94 -0.02 -16.49 8.22
C THR A 94 -0.24 -15.00 8.48
N THR A 95 -1.04 -14.36 7.65
CA THR A 95 -1.33 -12.93 7.79
C THR A 95 -2.17 -12.67 9.05
N ARG A 96 -2.08 -11.46 9.59
CA ARG A 96 -2.88 -11.03 10.74
C ARG A 96 -4.34 -10.85 10.35
N LYS A 97 -5.21 -10.87 11.33
CA LYS A 97 -6.60 -10.43 11.16
C LYS A 97 -6.62 -9.00 10.63
N CYS A 98 -7.54 -8.73 9.73
CA CYS A 98 -7.68 -7.42 9.11
C CYS A 98 -9.14 -7.06 8.87
N LYS A 99 -9.39 -5.80 8.56
CA LYS A 99 -10.73 -5.32 8.24
C LYS A 99 -10.96 -5.41 6.73
N ILE A 100 -12.07 -6.03 6.35
CA ILE A 100 -12.49 -6.13 4.96
C ILE A 100 -13.94 -5.71 4.84
N GLU A 101 -14.24 -4.98 3.77
CA GLU A 101 -15.59 -4.54 3.44
C GLU A 101 -15.84 -4.71 1.95
N GLN A 102 -16.92 -5.40 1.60
CA GLN A 102 -17.30 -5.58 0.21
C GLN A 102 -17.85 -4.27 -0.37
N ILE A 103 -17.39 -3.89 -1.56
CA ILE A 103 -17.83 -2.70 -2.28
C ILE A 103 -18.81 -3.07 -3.39
N SER A 104 -18.51 -4.13 -4.14
CA SER A 104 -19.32 -4.63 -5.25
C SER A 104 -19.13 -6.13 -5.40
N ASP A 105 -19.69 -6.75 -6.45
CA ASP A 105 -19.58 -8.19 -6.68
C ASP A 105 -18.14 -8.71 -6.72
N ASN A 106 -17.22 -7.90 -7.24
CA ASN A 106 -15.81 -8.31 -7.41
C ASN A 106 -14.81 -7.30 -6.83
N ARG A 107 -15.26 -6.42 -5.95
CA ARG A 107 -14.41 -5.37 -5.37
C ARG A 107 -14.62 -5.29 -3.86
N PHE A 108 -13.52 -5.10 -3.13
CA PHE A 108 -13.54 -4.93 -1.68
C PHE A 108 -12.49 -3.94 -1.23
N SER A 109 -12.68 -3.37 -0.04
CA SER A 109 -11.64 -2.62 0.66
C SER A 109 -11.00 -3.49 1.73
N ILE A 110 -9.72 -3.31 1.97
CA ILE A 110 -8.96 -4.02 3.00
C ILE A 110 -8.01 -3.05 3.71
N ILE A 111 -7.95 -3.15 5.04
CA ILE A 111 -7.04 -2.37 5.86
C ILE A 111 -6.03 -3.32 6.48
N LEU A 112 -4.75 -3.10 6.17
CA LEU A 112 -3.63 -3.92 6.64
C LEU A 112 -2.65 -3.08 7.46
N THR A 113 -2.07 -3.71 8.48
CA THR A 113 -0.91 -3.16 9.19
C THR A 113 0.39 -3.80 8.73
N GLN A 114 0.35 -4.99 8.16
CA GLN A 114 1.52 -5.71 7.62
C GLN A 114 1.83 -5.28 6.20
N GLY A 115 3.06 -5.54 5.75
CA GLY A 115 3.52 -5.21 4.41
C GLY A 115 4.41 -6.30 3.80
N PHE A 116 4.00 -7.56 3.86
CA PHE A 116 4.72 -8.64 3.17
C PHE A 116 4.71 -8.41 1.66
N ASN A 117 5.78 -8.85 0.99
CA ASN A 117 5.89 -8.74 -0.46
C ASN A 117 4.63 -9.27 -1.16
N ARG A 118 3.96 -8.39 -1.91
CA ARG A 118 2.74 -8.70 -2.69
C ARG A 118 1.66 -9.39 -1.85
N GLN A 119 1.51 -8.98 -0.60
CA GLN A 119 0.67 -9.66 0.40
C GLN A 119 -0.77 -9.88 -0.07
N ILE A 120 -1.46 -8.83 -0.52
CA ILE A 120 -2.88 -8.92 -0.93
C ILE A 120 -3.04 -9.89 -2.11
N ARG A 121 -2.14 -9.80 -3.09
CA ARG A 121 -2.16 -10.68 -4.27
C ARG A 121 -1.96 -12.14 -3.88
N ARG A 122 -1.05 -12.40 -2.95
CA ARG A 122 -0.79 -13.75 -2.43
C ARG A 122 -1.97 -14.29 -1.61
N MET A 123 -2.59 -13.45 -0.79
CA MET A 123 -3.77 -13.83 -0.01
C MET A 123 -4.93 -14.22 -0.93
N CYS A 124 -5.23 -13.40 -1.94
CA CYS A 124 -6.29 -13.69 -2.90
C CYS A 124 -6.00 -14.98 -3.68
N LYS A 125 -4.77 -15.14 -4.17
CA LYS A 125 -4.36 -16.34 -4.90
C LYS A 125 -4.52 -17.61 -4.08
N ALA A 126 -4.15 -17.56 -2.81
CA ALA A 126 -4.30 -18.71 -1.89
C ALA A 126 -5.77 -19.16 -1.73
N LEU A 127 -6.72 -18.25 -1.93
CA LEU A 127 -8.14 -18.52 -1.86
C LEU A 127 -8.81 -18.72 -3.23
N GLY A 128 -8.01 -18.82 -4.31
CA GLY A 128 -8.51 -19.08 -5.65
C GLY A 128 -8.95 -17.84 -6.43
N TYR A 129 -8.50 -16.65 -6.05
CA TYR A 129 -8.82 -15.38 -6.71
C TYR A 129 -7.57 -14.73 -7.31
N SER A 130 -7.74 -14.08 -8.47
CA SER A 130 -6.69 -13.26 -9.07
C SER A 130 -7.05 -11.79 -8.95
N VAL A 131 -6.10 -10.98 -8.49
CA VAL A 131 -6.26 -9.52 -8.41
C VAL A 131 -6.10 -8.92 -9.80
N THR A 132 -7.12 -8.21 -10.28
CA THR A 132 -7.11 -7.52 -11.56
C THR A 132 -6.78 -6.04 -11.44
N ALA A 133 -7.04 -5.43 -10.28
CA ALA A 133 -6.64 -4.06 -9.98
C ALA A 133 -6.42 -3.91 -8.47
N LEU A 134 -5.39 -3.16 -8.11
CA LEU A 134 -5.03 -2.91 -6.71
C LEU A 134 -4.65 -1.44 -6.56
N LYS A 135 -5.39 -0.72 -5.71
CA LYS A 135 -5.20 0.71 -5.51
C LYS A 135 -5.06 1.01 -4.01
N ARG A 136 -3.93 1.60 -3.62
CA ARG A 136 -3.79 2.08 -2.24
C ARG A 136 -4.43 3.46 -2.11
N VAL A 137 -5.39 3.58 -1.20
CA VAL A 137 -6.19 4.81 -1.02
C VAL A 137 -5.87 5.57 0.25
N ARG A 138 -5.14 4.95 1.19
CA ARG A 138 -4.76 5.59 2.45
C ARG A 138 -3.46 5.00 2.98
N VAL A 139 -2.61 5.86 3.52
CA VAL A 139 -1.43 5.50 4.33
C VAL A 139 -1.52 6.29 5.63
N MET A 140 -1.68 5.58 6.75
CA MET A 140 -1.91 6.19 8.06
C MET A 140 -3.13 7.13 8.00
N ASN A 141 -2.97 8.42 8.29
CA ASN A 141 -4.05 9.41 8.20
C ASN A 141 -4.12 10.13 6.84
N ILE A 142 -3.21 9.86 5.92
CA ILE A 142 -3.16 10.54 4.62
C ILE A 142 -3.96 9.77 3.58
N ARG A 143 -4.94 10.44 2.97
CA ARG A 143 -5.84 9.84 1.98
C ARG A 143 -5.55 10.33 0.57
N LEU A 144 -5.76 9.43 -0.38
CA LEU A 144 -5.66 9.75 -1.82
C LEU A 144 -6.74 10.73 -2.25
N ASP A 145 -7.97 10.53 -1.77
CA ASP A 145 -9.16 11.32 -2.14
C ASP A 145 -9.27 11.52 -3.66
N ASP A 146 -9.39 12.78 -4.14
CA ASP A 146 -9.58 13.11 -5.55
C ASP A 146 -8.29 13.35 -6.32
N LEU A 147 -7.13 13.06 -5.73
CA LEU A 147 -5.85 13.26 -6.41
C LEU A 147 -5.76 12.36 -7.64
N LYS A 148 -5.60 12.97 -8.81
CA LYS A 148 -5.56 12.25 -10.09
C LYS A 148 -4.27 11.45 -10.23
N GLU A 149 -4.36 10.30 -10.88
CA GLU A 149 -3.19 9.49 -11.22
C GLU A 149 -2.17 10.32 -12.01
N GLY A 150 -0.90 10.19 -11.65
CA GLY A 150 0.19 10.95 -12.24
C GLY A 150 0.38 12.35 -11.69
N SER A 151 -0.48 12.81 -10.79
CA SER A 151 -0.36 14.12 -10.15
C SER A 151 0.12 14.01 -8.71
N TRP A 152 0.55 15.15 -8.15
CA TRP A 152 0.99 15.23 -6.76
C TRP A 152 0.37 16.45 -6.08
N ARG A 153 0.31 16.40 -4.77
CA ARG A 153 -0.01 17.54 -3.91
C ARG A 153 0.91 17.55 -2.69
N GLU A 154 1.03 18.69 -2.07
CA GLU A 154 1.73 18.78 -0.80
C GLU A 154 0.83 18.29 0.33
N VAL A 155 1.44 17.60 1.32
CA VAL A 155 0.78 17.20 2.54
C VAL A 155 0.52 18.46 3.37
N THR A 156 -0.70 18.59 3.95
CA THR A 156 -1.06 19.75 4.75
C THR A 156 -0.35 19.70 6.12
N GLU A 157 -0.25 20.85 6.78
CA GLU A 157 0.34 20.93 8.13
C GLU A 157 -0.43 20.07 9.14
N ASP A 158 -1.74 20.00 9.02
CA ASP A 158 -2.58 19.17 9.88
C ASP A 158 -2.31 17.67 9.65
N GLU A 159 -2.22 17.26 8.40
CA GLU A 159 -1.87 15.89 8.03
C GLU A 159 -0.48 15.50 8.57
N ILE A 160 0.52 16.37 8.41
CA ILE A 160 1.87 16.14 8.94
C ILE A 160 1.86 16.01 10.46
N ARG A 161 1.16 16.90 11.15
CA ARG A 161 1.07 16.89 12.61
C ARG A 161 0.48 15.58 13.12
N LYS A 162 -0.61 15.12 12.52
CA LYS A 162 -1.27 13.86 12.89
C LYS A 162 -0.36 12.65 12.62
N LEU A 163 0.32 12.65 11.49
CA LEU A 163 1.25 11.58 11.12
C LEU A 163 2.41 11.50 12.12
N LEU A 164 3.03 12.61 12.45
CA LEU A 164 4.13 12.68 13.41
C LEU A 164 3.70 12.27 14.82
N SER A 165 2.48 12.64 15.25
CA SER A 165 1.92 12.19 16.51
C SER A 165 1.77 10.67 16.56
N SER A 166 1.28 10.05 15.49
CA SER A 166 1.16 8.60 15.39
C SER A 166 2.51 7.89 15.47
N LEU A 167 3.55 8.47 14.88
CA LEU A 167 4.92 7.92 14.97
C LEU A 167 5.49 7.98 16.39
N LYS A 168 5.17 9.00 17.17
CA LYS A 168 5.59 9.12 18.58
C LYS A 168 4.90 8.10 19.48
N GLU A 169 3.62 7.83 19.25
CA GLU A 169 2.83 6.87 20.02
C GLU A 169 3.30 5.42 19.79
N SER A 170 4.04 5.16 18.72
CA SER A 170 4.53 3.82 18.35
C SER A 170 5.84 3.44 19.05
N HIS A 171 6.36 4.30 19.90
CA HIS A 171 7.63 4.08 20.62
C HIS A 171 7.41 3.76 22.10
#